data_b3b1436e838c49647957fd117d6abab8
#
_entry.id   b3b1436e838c49647957fd117d6abab8
#
_cell.length_a   1.000
_cell.length_b   1.000
_cell.length_c   1.000
_cell.angle_alpha   90.00
_cell.angle_beta   90.00
_cell.angle_gamma   90.00
#
_symmetry.space_group_name_H-M   'P 1'
#
loop_
_entity.id
_entity.type
_entity.pdbx_description
1 polymer ?
#
loop_
_entity_poly.entity_id
_entity_poly.type
_entity_poly.pdbx_seq_one_letter_code
_entity_poly.pdbx_strand_id
1 'polypeptide(L)'
;MTILAGARKPVLLVEGDGDTHAVPFLIRKVAESSGLHDLVPCSNPIKCGEIPKLRKQGQLERFVQYACQRNDGDSVVLVVDCDDDCPVLTSVEFTARVREIAERYSKKVGIAFIHKEFETVFLFSLLELSLKYPEHGWRLNNDDNTRDWSTVRGAKGELNRRMKNYSYKETRDQVKFVSAIDVDNLTSTCRSALHLQRLIDWLYSDSTNFLVYPTLTHG
;
A
#
# COMPACT_ATOMS: atom_id res chain seq x y z
N MET A 1 -27.92 7.52 -10.83
CA MET A 1 -27.28 8.77 -11.27
C MET A 1 -25.79 8.46 -11.35
N THR A 2 -25.28 8.12 -12.52
CA THR A 2 -23.88 7.76 -12.71
C THR A 2 -23.08 9.06 -12.74
N ILE A 3 -22.44 9.39 -11.62
CA ILE A 3 -21.44 10.46 -11.60
C ILE A 3 -20.28 9.91 -12.43
N LEU A 4 -20.02 10.52 -13.57
CA LEU A 4 -18.74 10.38 -14.27
C LEU A 4 -17.67 11.01 -13.36
N ALA A 5 -17.21 10.25 -12.41
CA ALA A 5 -16.05 10.64 -11.63
C ALA A 5 -14.87 10.71 -12.60
N GLY A 6 -14.31 11.90 -12.77
CA GLY A 6 -13.08 12.06 -13.55
C GLY A 6 -11.98 11.15 -12.99
N ALA A 7 -11.02 10.80 -13.82
CA ALA A 7 -9.89 9.94 -13.42
C ALA A 7 -9.27 10.41 -12.10
N ARG A 8 -9.11 9.49 -11.14
CA ARG A 8 -8.46 9.79 -9.86
C ARG A 8 -6.95 9.69 -10.02
N LYS A 9 -6.26 10.72 -9.55
CA LYS A 9 -4.80 10.85 -9.69
C LYS A 9 -4.13 11.06 -8.33
N PRO A 10 -4.03 10.05 -7.49
CA PRO A 10 -3.37 10.20 -6.19
C PRO A 10 -1.86 10.44 -6.36
N VAL A 11 -1.33 11.43 -5.64
CA VAL A 11 0.10 11.58 -5.40
C VAL A 11 0.50 10.60 -4.32
N LEU A 12 1.47 9.74 -4.59
CA LEU A 12 1.89 8.71 -3.64
C LEU A 12 3.10 9.19 -2.83
N LEU A 13 3.01 8.98 -1.52
CA LEU A 13 4.12 9.02 -0.58
C LEU A 13 4.45 7.58 -0.23
N VAL A 14 5.69 7.15 -0.45
CA VAL A 14 6.15 5.77 -0.25
C VAL A 14 7.46 5.73 0.53
N GLU A 15 7.77 4.58 1.13
CA GLU A 15 8.92 4.47 2.01
C GLU A 15 10.25 4.52 1.28
N GLY A 16 10.46 3.61 0.33
CA GLY A 16 11.74 3.32 -0.29
C GLY A 16 11.75 3.32 -1.82
N ASP A 17 12.91 3.02 -2.39
CA ASP A 17 13.11 3.00 -3.85
C ASP A 17 12.30 1.90 -4.56
N GLY A 18 12.21 0.72 -3.97
CA GLY A 18 11.42 -0.38 -4.52
C GLY A 18 9.95 -0.01 -4.63
N ASP A 19 9.43 0.66 -3.59
CA ASP A 19 8.02 1.02 -3.49
C ASP A 19 7.60 2.06 -4.52
N THR A 20 8.54 2.89 -5.02
CA THR A 20 8.21 3.91 -6.05
C THR A 20 7.60 3.32 -7.31
N HIS A 21 7.83 2.05 -7.58
CA HIS A 21 7.26 1.35 -8.74
C HIS A 21 6.23 0.29 -8.33
N ALA A 22 6.46 -0.41 -7.23
CA ALA A 22 5.61 -1.51 -6.80
C ALA A 22 4.27 -1.03 -6.21
N VAL A 23 4.29 0.00 -5.35
CA VAL A 23 3.07 0.55 -4.72
C VAL A 23 2.10 1.13 -5.74
N PRO A 24 2.50 2.00 -6.70
CA PRO A 24 1.60 2.47 -7.75
C PRO A 24 0.97 1.33 -8.55
N PHE A 25 1.74 0.28 -8.82
CA PHE A 25 1.25 -0.87 -9.56
C PHE A 25 0.25 -1.70 -8.75
N LEU A 26 0.54 -1.94 -7.47
CA LEU A 26 -0.40 -2.63 -6.56
C LEU A 26 -1.71 -1.85 -6.42
N ILE A 27 -1.64 -0.53 -6.21
CA ILE A 27 -2.82 0.34 -6.11
C ILE A 27 -3.69 0.23 -7.38
N ARG A 28 -3.09 0.27 -8.56
CA ARG A 28 -3.83 0.10 -9.81
C ARG A 28 -4.50 -1.26 -9.92
N LYS A 29 -3.79 -2.33 -9.60
CA LYS A 29 -4.36 -3.69 -9.62
C LYS A 29 -5.54 -3.83 -8.66
N VAL A 30 -5.42 -3.27 -7.43
CA VAL A 30 -6.52 -3.27 -6.45
C VAL A 30 -7.70 -2.45 -6.94
N ALA A 31 -7.47 -1.30 -7.56
CA ALA A 31 -8.53 -0.50 -8.14
C ALA A 31 -9.23 -1.22 -9.31
N GLU A 32 -8.46 -1.81 -10.20
CA GLU A 32 -8.97 -2.57 -11.35
C GLU A 32 -9.84 -3.76 -10.92
N SER A 33 -9.45 -4.51 -9.87
CA SER A 33 -10.26 -5.62 -9.34
C SER A 33 -11.60 -5.14 -8.75
N SER A 34 -11.63 -3.89 -8.25
CA SER A 34 -12.86 -3.23 -7.77
C SER A 34 -13.66 -2.55 -8.90
N GLY A 35 -13.27 -2.70 -10.18
CA GLY A 35 -13.91 -2.05 -11.31
C GLY A 35 -13.59 -0.56 -11.47
N LEU A 36 -12.61 -0.05 -10.78
CA LEU A 36 -12.17 1.36 -10.79
C LEU A 36 -10.98 1.55 -11.76
N HIS A 37 -11.26 1.47 -13.07
CA HIS A 37 -10.23 1.46 -14.11
C HIS A 37 -9.62 2.84 -14.43
N ASP A 38 -10.18 3.91 -13.90
CA ASP A 38 -9.74 5.29 -14.11
C ASP A 38 -8.83 5.83 -12.99
N LEU A 39 -8.43 4.97 -12.02
CA LEU A 39 -7.43 5.33 -11.03
C LEU A 39 -6.02 5.23 -11.63
N VAL A 40 -5.37 6.37 -11.78
CA VAL A 40 -3.99 6.46 -12.33
C VAL A 40 -3.13 7.25 -11.36
N PRO A 41 -2.34 6.60 -10.49
CA PRO A 41 -1.41 7.33 -9.63
C PRO A 41 -0.50 8.27 -10.42
N CYS A 42 -0.21 9.43 -9.83
CA CYS A 42 0.72 10.38 -10.45
C CYS A 42 2.10 9.74 -10.67
N SER A 43 2.74 10.10 -11.77
CA SER A 43 4.13 9.74 -12.01
C SER A 43 5.02 10.33 -10.89
N ASN A 44 6.15 9.67 -10.62
CA ASN A 44 7.12 10.09 -9.63
C ASN A 44 6.55 10.14 -8.19
N PRO A 45 6.31 8.98 -7.55
CA PRO A 45 6.03 8.91 -6.12
C PRO A 45 7.13 9.60 -5.30
N ILE A 46 6.75 10.15 -4.17
CA ILE A 46 7.66 10.88 -3.28
C ILE A 46 8.16 9.91 -2.21
N LYS A 47 9.48 9.70 -2.14
CA LYS A 47 10.06 8.93 -1.04
C LYS A 47 10.05 9.73 0.25
N CYS A 48 9.33 9.26 1.24
CA CYS A 48 9.22 9.92 2.53
C CYS A 48 10.04 9.23 3.63
N GLY A 49 10.40 7.94 3.45
CA GLY A 49 11.13 7.12 4.42
C GLY A 49 10.21 6.49 5.45
N GLU A 50 10.83 5.80 6.39
CA GLU A 50 10.22 4.97 7.43
C GLU A 50 9.44 5.79 8.48
N ILE A 51 8.55 5.14 9.25
CA ILE A 51 7.76 5.74 10.33
C ILE A 51 8.63 6.52 11.34
N PRO A 52 9.79 6.01 11.83
CA PRO A 52 10.63 6.77 12.76
C PRO A 52 11.11 8.11 12.20
N LYS A 53 11.34 8.20 10.88
CA LYS A 53 11.68 9.47 10.23
C LYS A 53 10.47 10.39 10.14
N LEU A 54 9.30 9.86 9.79
CA LEU A 54 8.05 10.61 9.68
C LEU A 54 7.58 11.16 11.04
N ARG A 55 7.87 10.47 12.14
CA ARG A 55 7.59 10.95 13.50
C ARG A 55 8.41 12.17 13.91
N LYS A 56 9.57 12.40 13.31
CA LYS A 56 10.33 13.62 13.59
C LYS A 56 9.49 14.86 13.29
N GLN A 57 9.65 15.88 14.13
CA GLN A 57 8.87 17.11 14.06
C GLN A 57 8.88 17.71 12.63
N GLY A 58 7.70 17.98 12.09
CA GLY A 58 7.51 18.61 10.79
C GLY A 58 7.83 17.73 9.57
N GLN A 59 8.33 16.50 9.73
CA GLN A 59 8.71 15.68 8.57
C GLN A 59 7.49 15.15 7.82
N LEU A 60 6.53 14.53 8.50
CA LEU A 60 5.29 14.05 7.90
C LEU A 60 4.53 15.20 7.24
N GLU A 61 4.37 16.29 7.98
CA GLU A 61 3.66 17.49 7.53
C GLU A 61 4.28 18.06 6.26
N ARG A 62 5.60 18.15 6.21
CA ARG A 62 6.33 18.65 5.03
C ARG A 62 6.08 17.79 3.80
N PHE A 63 6.13 16.44 3.93
CA PHE A 63 5.90 15.55 2.80
C PHE A 63 4.44 15.63 2.31
N VAL A 64 3.48 15.63 3.22
CA VAL A 64 2.05 15.73 2.86
C VAL A 64 1.76 17.10 2.23
N GLN A 65 2.28 18.20 2.79
CA GLN A 65 2.14 19.52 2.21
C GLN A 65 2.71 19.59 0.80
N TYR A 66 3.93 19.08 0.59
CA TYR A 66 4.56 19.03 -0.73
C TYR A 66 3.72 18.22 -1.73
N ALA A 67 3.18 17.07 -1.32
CA ALA A 67 2.29 16.26 -2.15
C ALA A 67 0.99 17.02 -2.48
N CYS A 68 0.39 17.71 -1.50
CA CYS A 68 -0.82 18.53 -1.71
C CYS A 68 -0.60 19.71 -2.67
N GLN A 69 0.61 20.24 -2.75
CA GLN A 69 0.95 21.34 -3.67
C GLN A 69 1.08 20.90 -5.13
N ARG A 70 1.20 19.61 -5.39
CA ARG A 70 1.28 19.11 -6.79
C ARG A 70 -0.02 19.35 -7.53
N ASN A 71 0.07 19.97 -8.70
CA ASN A 71 -1.10 20.28 -9.55
C ASN A 71 -1.54 19.11 -10.42
N ASP A 72 -0.71 18.06 -10.55
CA ASP A 72 -0.98 16.87 -11.35
C ASP A 72 -1.78 15.80 -10.59
N GLY A 73 -2.02 16.01 -9.28
CA GLY A 73 -2.76 15.08 -8.43
C GLY A 73 -3.97 15.72 -7.73
N ASP A 74 -5.03 14.93 -7.55
CA ASP A 74 -6.28 15.33 -6.88
C ASP A 74 -6.35 14.92 -5.40
N SER A 75 -5.52 13.97 -5.00
CA SER A 75 -5.47 13.39 -3.67
C SER A 75 -4.04 12.97 -3.30
N VAL A 76 -3.82 12.61 -2.07
CA VAL A 76 -2.53 12.12 -1.55
C VAL A 76 -2.76 10.79 -0.86
N VAL A 77 -1.91 9.80 -1.13
CA VAL A 77 -1.93 8.51 -0.45
C VAL A 77 -0.54 8.19 0.09
N LEU A 78 -0.44 8.05 1.40
CA LEU A 78 0.75 7.57 2.10
C LEU A 78 0.66 6.06 2.25
N VAL A 79 1.66 5.33 1.77
CA VAL A 79 1.82 3.88 1.96
C VAL A 79 3.21 3.61 2.51
N VAL A 80 3.28 3.10 3.74
CA VAL A 80 4.54 2.78 4.42
C VAL A 80 4.40 1.50 5.22
N ASP A 81 5.50 0.83 5.44
CA ASP A 81 5.58 -0.33 6.31
C ASP A 81 5.40 0.08 7.77
N CYS A 82 4.65 -0.71 8.54
CA CYS A 82 4.44 -0.37 9.95
C CYS A 82 5.36 -1.14 10.92
N ASP A 83 6.22 -2.02 10.40
CA ASP A 83 7.18 -2.79 11.20
C ASP A 83 6.55 -3.37 12.49
N ASP A 84 7.00 -2.87 13.64
CA ASP A 84 6.51 -3.25 14.96
C ASP A 84 5.50 -2.26 15.55
N ASP A 85 5.22 -1.18 14.83
CA ASP A 85 4.22 -0.20 15.25
C ASP A 85 2.80 -0.75 15.15
N CYS A 86 1.90 -0.22 15.97
CA CYS A 86 0.48 -0.49 15.85
C CYS A 86 -0.14 0.38 14.75
N PRO A 87 -0.62 -0.18 13.63
CA PRO A 87 -1.17 0.61 12.53
C PRO A 87 -2.29 1.55 12.96
N VAL A 88 -3.13 1.11 13.91
CA VAL A 88 -4.26 1.91 14.43
C VAL A 88 -3.75 3.12 15.20
N LEU A 89 -2.82 2.95 16.13
CA LEU A 89 -2.28 4.05 16.92
C LEU A 89 -1.50 5.03 16.04
N THR A 90 -0.68 4.51 15.12
CA THR A 90 0.09 5.35 14.20
C THR A 90 -0.82 6.10 13.22
N SER A 91 -1.94 5.50 12.81
CA SER A 91 -2.91 6.19 11.96
C SER A 91 -3.59 7.35 12.66
N VAL A 92 -3.96 7.17 13.93
CA VAL A 92 -4.53 8.27 14.76
C VAL A 92 -3.52 9.39 14.92
N GLU A 93 -2.27 9.06 15.26
CA GLU A 93 -1.17 10.02 15.36
C GLU A 93 -0.98 10.81 14.05
N PHE A 94 -0.81 10.10 12.93
CA PHE A 94 -0.52 10.73 11.65
C PHE A 94 -1.70 11.54 11.13
N THR A 95 -2.92 11.02 11.27
CA THR A 95 -4.15 11.72 10.89
C THR A 95 -4.29 13.05 11.63
N ALA A 96 -4.06 13.06 12.94
CA ALA A 96 -4.14 14.31 13.74
C ALA A 96 -3.13 15.35 13.24
N ARG A 97 -1.92 14.93 12.86
CA ARG A 97 -0.84 15.82 12.41
C ARG A 97 -1.07 16.43 11.02
N VAL A 98 -1.76 15.73 10.11
CA VAL A 98 -1.92 16.20 8.71
C VAL A 98 -3.30 16.78 8.40
N ARG A 99 -4.23 16.76 9.36
CA ARG A 99 -5.62 17.21 9.19
C ARG A 99 -5.71 18.65 8.63
N GLU A 100 -5.05 19.58 9.28
CA GLU A 100 -5.08 21.00 8.86
C GLU A 100 -4.50 21.22 7.45
N ILE A 101 -3.53 20.38 7.06
CA ILE A 101 -2.95 20.44 5.72
C ILE A 101 -3.99 19.96 4.69
N ALA A 102 -4.61 18.80 4.93
CA ALA A 102 -5.64 18.25 4.05
C ALA A 102 -6.80 19.25 3.83
N GLU A 103 -7.30 19.85 4.92
CA GLU A 103 -8.36 20.85 4.89
C GLU A 103 -7.94 22.11 4.12
N ARG A 104 -6.72 22.64 4.40
CA ARG A 104 -6.19 23.84 3.73
C ARG A 104 -6.09 23.68 2.21
N TYR A 105 -5.70 22.52 1.73
CA TYR A 105 -5.57 22.24 0.30
C TYR A 105 -6.83 21.64 -0.30
N SER A 106 -7.87 21.37 0.49
CA SER A 106 -9.10 20.70 0.06
C SER A 106 -8.82 19.42 -0.72
N LYS A 107 -7.79 18.65 -0.31
CA LYS A 107 -7.39 17.40 -0.91
C LYS A 107 -7.61 16.23 0.05
N LYS A 108 -8.14 15.13 -0.46
CA LYS A 108 -8.20 13.85 0.28
C LYS A 108 -6.78 13.37 0.58
N VAL A 109 -6.50 13.06 1.84
CA VAL A 109 -5.22 12.47 2.27
C VAL A 109 -5.51 11.13 2.93
N GLY A 110 -5.16 10.05 2.27
CA GLY A 110 -5.31 8.69 2.77
C GLY A 110 -3.99 8.13 3.30
N ILE A 111 -4.08 7.33 4.36
CA ILE A 111 -2.91 6.65 4.95
C ILE A 111 -3.19 5.16 4.97
N ALA A 112 -2.33 4.37 4.37
CA ALA A 112 -2.34 2.92 4.41
C ALA A 112 -1.03 2.40 4.99
N PHE A 113 -1.13 1.47 5.94
CA PHE A 113 0.03 0.78 6.47
C PHE A 113 0.09 -0.64 5.92
N ILE A 114 1.27 -1.03 5.48
CA ILE A 114 1.55 -2.43 5.21
C ILE A 114 1.98 -3.08 6.54
N HIS A 115 1.31 -4.15 6.93
CA HIS A 115 1.63 -4.88 8.15
C HIS A 115 3.01 -5.51 8.04
N LYS A 116 3.92 -5.12 8.91
CA LYS A 116 5.33 -5.46 8.95
C LYS A 116 6.08 -4.87 7.74
N GLU A 117 6.24 -5.61 6.67
CA GLU A 117 7.04 -5.26 5.50
C GLU A 117 6.22 -5.45 4.22
N PHE A 118 6.54 -4.70 3.16
CA PHE A 118 5.86 -4.82 1.86
C PHE A 118 5.88 -6.27 1.35
N GLU A 119 6.96 -7.00 1.60
CA GLU A 119 7.13 -8.40 1.20
C GLU A 119 6.10 -9.34 1.82
N THR A 120 5.43 -8.95 2.89
CA THR A 120 4.30 -9.69 3.45
C THR A 120 3.20 -9.94 2.42
N VAL A 121 2.96 -8.99 1.51
CA VAL A 121 2.02 -9.13 0.40
C VAL A 121 2.38 -10.34 -0.48
N PHE A 122 3.66 -10.57 -0.70
CA PHE A 122 4.15 -11.71 -1.49
C PHE A 122 4.05 -13.05 -0.76
N LEU A 123 4.15 -13.04 0.57
CA LEU A 123 3.95 -14.24 1.38
C LEU A 123 2.50 -14.73 1.33
N PHE A 124 1.52 -13.82 1.24
CA PHE A 124 0.12 -14.17 0.99
C PHE A 124 -0.14 -14.68 -0.45
N SER A 125 0.80 -14.50 -1.37
CA SER A 125 0.68 -14.85 -2.79
C SER A 125 1.72 -15.90 -3.24
N LEU A 126 2.22 -16.73 -2.30
CA LEU A 126 3.28 -17.70 -2.61
C LEU A 126 2.88 -18.70 -3.70
N LEU A 127 1.61 -19.13 -3.73
CA LEU A 127 1.13 -20.08 -4.73
C LEU A 127 1.17 -19.45 -6.13
N GLU A 128 0.61 -18.26 -6.29
CA GLU A 128 0.58 -17.52 -7.55
C GLU A 128 2.00 -17.25 -8.07
N LEU A 129 2.88 -16.81 -7.15
CA LEU A 129 4.30 -16.61 -7.47
C LEU A 129 5.00 -17.89 -7.93
N SER A 130 4.69 -19.01 -7.27
CA SER A 130 5.29 -20.29 -7.64
C SER A 130 4.84 -20.81 -9.01
N LEU A 131 3.58 -20.55 -9.37
CA LEU A 131 3.03 -20.89 -10.67
C LEU A 131 3.60 -19.98 -11.78
N LYS A 132 3.80 -18.70 -11.47
CA LYS A 132 4.29 -17.71 -12.43
C LYS A 132 5.80 -17.79 -12.68
N TYR A 133 6.57 -18.15 -11.65
CA TYR A 133 8.04 -18.18 -11.68
C TYR A 133 8.57 -19.52 -11.15
N PRO A 134 8.22 -20.67 -11.77
CA PRO A 134 8.62 -21.99 -11.27
C PRO A 134 10.14 -22.19 -11.24
N GLU A 135 10.90 -21.46 -12.06
CA GLU A 135 12.36 -21.51 -12.11
C GLU A 135 13.04 -21.02 -10.83
N HIS A 136 12.33 -20.27 -9.97
CA HIS A 136 12.87 -19.83 -8.68
C HIS A 136 13.01 -20.99 -7.66
N GLY A 137 12.41 -22.16 -7.94
CA GLY A 137 12.52 -23.35 -7.11
C GLY A 137 11.84 -23.20 -5.75
N TRP A 138 10.56 -22.83 -5.78
CA TRP A 138 9.76 -22.54 -4.60
C TRP A 138 9.59 -23.74 -3.66
N ARG A 139 9.64 -23.46 -2.37
CA ARG A 139 9.37 -24.39 -1.27
C ARG A 139 8.07 -23.99 -0.60
N LEU A 140 7.00 -24.65 -1.00
CA LEU A 140 5.67 -24.44 -0.43
C LEU A 140 5.39 -25.46 0.65
N ASN A 141 4.72 -25.05 1.72
CA ASN A 141 4.20 -25.92 2.77
C ASN A 141 2.67 -26.02 2.64
N ASN A 142 2.10 -27.09 3.18
CA ASN A 142 0.66 -27.34 3.09
C ASN A 142 -0.19 -26.25 3.78
N ASP A 143 0.35 -25.56 4.77
CA ASP A 143 -0.30 -24.51 5.54
C ASP A 143 -0.09 -23.10 5.00
N ASP A 144 0.71 -22.91 3.95
CA ASP A 144 1.05 -21.57 3.44
C ASP A 144 -0.19 -20.76 3.02
N ASN A 145 -1.22 -21.42 2.47
CA ASN A 145 -2.46 -20.77 2.04
C ASN A 145 -3.41 -20.38 3.18
N THR A 146 -3.21 -20.92 4.38
CA THR A 146 -4.05 -20.65 5.56
C THR A 146 -3.33 -19.89 6.65
N ARG A 147 -2.02 -19.69 6.49
CA ARG A 147 -1.17 -19.02 7.46
C ARG A 147 -1.40 -17.51 7.44
N ASP A 148 -1.57 -16.94 8.64
CA ASP A 148 -1.55 -15.49 8.79
C ASP A 148 -0.11 -14.96 8.70
N TRP A 149 0.24 -14.44 7.54
CA TRP A 149 1.56 -13.89 7.27
C TRP A 149 1.74 -12.46 7.84
N SER A 150 0.67 -11.80 8.31
CA SER A 150 0.73 -10.43 8.84
C SER A 150 1.57 -10.30 10.11
N THR A 151 1.85 -11.42 10.78
CA THR A 151 2.65 -11.45 12.02
C THR A 151 4.12 -11.77 11.80
N VAL A 152 4.52 -12.09 10.57
CA VAL A 152 5.88 -12.52 10.25
C VAL A 152 6.83 -11.33 10.21
N ARG A 153 7.85 -11.36 11.04
CA ARG A 153 8.98 -10.43 10.99
C ARG A 153 10.02 -10.92 9.98
N GLY A 154 10.63 -9.99 9.27
CA GLY A 154 11.62 -10.30 8.25
C GLY A 154 11.01 -11.03 7.06
N ALA A 155 9.88 -10.54 6.54
CA ALA A 155 9.14 -11.10 5.42
C ALA A 155 10.04 -11.28 4.20
N LYS A 156 10.93 -10.34 3.92
CA LYS A 156 11.96 -10.44 2.88
C LYS A 156 12.88 -11.65 3.08
N GLY A 157 13.31 -11.90 4.32
CA GLY A 157 14.13 -13.07 4.65
C GLY A 157 13.36 -14.38 4.48
N GLU A 158 12.08 -14.40 4.89
CA GLU A 158 11.19 -15.55 4.69
C GLU A 158 10.97 -15.81 3.20
N LEU A 159 10.68 -14.78 2.41
CA LEU A 159 10.51 -14.89 0.97
C LEU A 159 11.76 -15.51 0.31
N ASN A 160 12.95 -15.06 0.70
CA ASN A 160 14.21 -15.64 0.21
C ASN A 160 14.39 -17.12 0.60
N ARG A 161 13.99 -17.53 1.81
CA ARG A 161 14.03 -18.93 2.23
C ARG A 161 13.11 -19.84 1.42
N ARG A 162 12.03 -19.27 0.86
CA ARG A 162 11.08 -19.98 0.00
C ARG A 162 11.61 -20.26 -1.41
N MET A 163 12.65 -19.58 -1.84
CA MET A 163 13.26 -19.76 -3.18
C MET A 163 14.61 -20.44 -3.07
N LYS A 164 14.75 -21.60 -3.74
CA LYS A 164 16.02 -22.35 -3.74
C LYS A 164 17.02 -21.78 -4.73
N ASN A 165 16.53 -21.35 -5.88
CA ASN A 165 17.35 -21.03 -7.05
C ASN A 165 17.41 -19.52 -7.32
N TYR A 166 16.83 -18.69 -6.45
CA TYR A 166 16.70 -17.27 -6.67
C TYR A 166 16.87 -16.48 -5.38
N SER A 167 17.40 -15.29 -5.51
CA SER A 167 17.50 -14.32 -4.40
C SER A 167 16.73 -13.06 -4.75
N TYR A 168 15.70 -12.81 -3.98
CA TYR A 168 14.83 -11.65 -4.12
C TYR A 168 15.59 -10.34 -3.84
N LYS A 169 15.34 -9.34 -4.67
CA LYS A 169 15.81 -7.96 -4.50
C LYS A 169 14.66 -6.98 -4.78
N GLU A 170 14.36 -6.12 -3.84
CA GLU A 170 13.24 -5.15 -3.89
C GLU A 170 13.16 -4.42 -5.23
N THR A 171 14.19 -3.66 -5.55
CA THR A 171 14.21 -2.80 -6.76
C THR A 171 14.12 -3.55 -8.08
N ARG A 172 14.42 -4.86 -8.09
CA ARG A 172 14.36 -5.71 -9.29
C ARG A 172 13.04 -6.47 -9.39
N ASP A 173 12.53 -6.96 -8.26
CA ASP A 173 11.54 -8.05 -8.24
C ASP A 173 10.16 -7.61 -7.76
N GLN A 174 10.03 -6.54 -6.95
CA GLN A 174 8.74 -6.12 -6.41
C GLN A 174 7.68 -5.95 -7.50
N VAL A 175 7.96 -5.20 -8.56
CA VAL A 175 7.00 -4.97 -9.65
C VAL A 175 6.61 -6.27 -10.36
N LYS A 176 7.60 -7.17 -10.60
CA LYS A 176 7.34 -8.47 -11.21
C LYS A 176 6.42 -9.32 -10.34
N PHE A 177 6.69 -9.34 -9.02
CA PHE A 177 5.90 -10.13 -8.08
C PHE A 177 4.50 -9.54 -7.93
N VAL A 178 4.35 -8.21 -7.83
CA VAL A 178 3.03 -7.57 -7.86
C VAL A 178 2.26 -7.95 -9.13
N SER A 179 2.91 -8.08 -10.29
CA SER A 179 2.23 -8.47 -11.52
C SER A 179 1.59 -9.86 -11.49
N ALA A 180 2.14 -10.76 -10.67
CA ALA A 180 1.68 -12.13 -10.53
C ALA A 180 0.58 -12.34 -9.48
N ILE A 181 0.36 -11.37 -8.60
CA ILE A 181 -0.62 -11.48 -7.51
C ILE A 181 -2.05 -11.59 -8.07
N ASP A 182 -2.82 -12.52 -7.54
CA ASP A 182 -4.28 -12.51 -7.61
C ASP A 182 -4.80 -11.55 -6.53
N VAL A 183 -5.36 -10.41 -6.95
CA VAL A 183 -5.79 -9.36 -6.04
C VAL A 183 -7.03 -9.76 -5.25
N ASP A 184 -7.95 -10.52 -5.85
CA ASP A 184 -9.17 -10.94 -5.17
C ASP A 184 -8.85 -11.91 -4.03
N ASN A 185 -7.93 -12.84 -4.26
CA ASN A 185 -7.39 -13.70 -3.22
C ASN A 185 -6.63 -12.87 -2.16
N LEU A 186 -5.77 -11.95 -2.58
CA LEU A 186 -4.98 -11.12 -1.68
C LEU A 186 -5.86 -10.26 -0.76
N THR A 187 -6.87 -9.58 -1.28
CA THR A 187 -7.74 -8.71 -0.47
C THR A 187 -8.63 -9.50 0.49
N SER A 188 -8.91 -10.76 0.19
CA SER A 188 -9.66 -11.65 1.09
C SER A 188 -8.82 -12.20 2.25
N THR A 189 -7.49 -12.27 2.10
CA THR A 189 -6.58 -12.93 3.05
C THR A 189 -5.63 -11.95 3.76
N CYS A 190 -5.21 -10.89 3.08
CA CYS A 190 -4.24 -9.92 3.56
C CYS A 190 -4.90 -8.63 4.03
N ARG A 191 -4.83 -8.34 5.33
CA ARG A 191 -5.43 -7.12 5.91
C ARG A 191 -4.90 -5.83 5.28
N SER A 192 -3.60 -5.76 4.96
CA SER A 192 -3.00 -4.59 4.33
C SER A 192 -3.62 -4.30 2.96
N ALA A 193 -3.85 -5.34 2.16
CA ALA A 193 -4.50 -5.22 0.86
C ALA A 193 -5.98 -4.81 0.98
N LEU A 194 -6.70 -5.38 1.95
CA LEU A 194 -8.08 -4.98 2.25
C LEU A 194 -8.16 -3.52 2.69
N HIS A 195 -7.22 -3.06 3.52
CA HIS A 195 -7.16 -1.65 3.92
C HIS A 195 -6.88 -0.74 2.73
N LEU A 196 -5.97 -1.14 1.83
CA LEU A 196 -5.68 -0.41 0.61
C LEU A 196 -6.91 -0.32 -0.31
N GLN A 197 -7.65 -1.42 -0.47
CA GLN A 197 -8.90 -1.44 -1.22
C GLN A 197 -9.91 -0.45 -0.65
N ARG A 198 -10.18 -0.50 0.66
CA ARG A 198 -11.10 0.42 1.34
C ARG A 198 -10.67 1.88 1.21
N LEU A 199 -9.37 2.15 1.25
CA LEU A 199 -8.85 3.49 1.03
C LEU A 199 -9.10 3.94 -0.42
N ILE A 200 -8.93 3.07 -1.40
CA ILE A 200 -9.24 3.34 -2.80
C ILE A 200 -10.74 3.62 -2.96
N ASP A 201 -11.62 2.79 -2.42
CA ASP A 201 -13.08 3.00 -2.45
C ASP A 201 -13.46 4.37 -1.84
N TRP A 202 -12.79 4.74 -0.73
CA TRP A 202 -13.03 6.05 -0.13
C TRP A 202 -12.55 7.22 -1.02
N LEU A 203 -11.49 7.08 -1.79
CA LEU A 203 -11.07 8.12 -2.75
C LEU A 203 -12.20 8.47 -3.73
N TYR A 204 -13.02 7.49 -4.10
CA TYR A 204 -14.18 7.66 -5.00
C TYR A 204 -15.47 8.06 -4.29
N SER A 205 -15.53 8.00 -2.98
CA SER A 205 -16.73 8.38 -2.23
C SER A 205 -16.95 9.91 -2.23
N ASP A 206 -18.20 10.33 -2.05
CA ASP A 206 -18.57 11.74 -1.86
C ASP A 206 -18.29 12.25 -0.43
N SER A 207 -17.50 11.50 0.34
CA SER A 207 -17.14 11.88 1.70
C SER A 207 -16.42 13.23 1.73
N THR A 208 -16.92 14.13 2.53
CA THR A 208 -16.29 15.43 2.82
C THR A 208 -15.14 15.32 3.84
N ASN A 209 -14.94 14.14 4.42
CA ASN A 209 -13.77 13.89 5.26
C ASN A 209 -12.53 13.85 4.39
N PHE A 210 -11.61 14.77 4.62
CA PHE A 210 -10.33 14.83 3.92
C PHE A 210 -9.32 13.80 4.40
N LEU A 211 -9.66 13.02 5.42
CA LEU A 211 -8.76 12.07 6.07
C LEU A 211 -9.48 10.77 6.37
N VAL A 212 -8.91 9.67 5.90
CA VAL A 212 -9.34 8.32 6.29
C VAL A 212 -8.12 7.43 6.54
N TYR A 213 -8.14 6.81 7.68
CA TYR A 213 -7.62 5.46 7.88
C TYR A 213 -8.84 4.53 7.95
N PRO A 214 -8.90 3.48 7.13
CA PRO A 214 -10.01 2.53 7.23
C PRO A 214 -9.96 1.87 8.60
N THR A 215 -10.67 2.42 9.58
CA THR A 215 -10.92 1.73 10.84
C THR A 215 -11.70 0.47 10.52
N LEU A 216 -11.21 -0.65 11.02
CA LEU A 216 -12.00 -1.87 11.11
C LEU A 216 -13.20 -1.52 12.02
N THR A 217 -14.35 -1.21 11.43
CA THR A 217 -15.60 -1.34 12.17
C THR A 217 -15.71 -2.80 12.51
N HIS A 218 -15.57 -3.11 13.79
CA HIS A 218 -15.93 -4.42 14.32
C HIS A 218 -17.39 -4.65 13.95
N GLY A 219 -17.63 -5.50 12.94
CA GLY A 219 -18.92 -6.12 12.69
C GLY A 219 -19.02 -7.36 13.56
#